data_470eff1caecea67fc81e241f2d3d3185
#
_entry.id   470eff1caecea67fc81e241f2d3d3185
#
_cell.length_a   1.000
_cell.length_b   1.000
_cell.length_c   1.000
_cell.angle_alpha   90.00
_cell.angle_beta   90.00
_cell.angle_gamma   90.00
#
_symmetry.space_group_name_H-M   'P 1'
#
loop_
_entity.id
_entity.type
_entity.pdbx_description
1 polymer ?
#
loop_
_entity_poly.entity_id
_entity_poly.type
_entity_poly.pdbx_seq_one_letter_code
_entity_poly.pdbx_strand_id
1 'polypeptide(L)'
;GNFTNGEFVIVDGELVITRRGENPGSPVTLRADDNTVMFDGDYHGYVGHIATNLAEGHSVRSVKSDFTARNVGRYEDKIDLHDAIIVDADGKDVTRNYVLTYQPGTLEITPFEGEVVVTVTGNTGLFRYDGKIHTVEGYTWEATVPFFTEDDIRFTGDATISEVRPGDYVMNLKDEEFSAANDNFTSVKFVVIDGSMRIYTVRYTVAWMFDTDQMLTGDSPNRYFTSMANYIDRSDISLVLHSGNVVADAGAQSQWDVFNNAMQPLYDDEKVDVLMIAAEKEAASGSLFLQQPVREDFKEEDLFENGKGFVRRFNIGEKSVILVGLGADAMTEEGYKWAREKFNSDKDASGILLVNNYLLEDMRKP
;
A
#
# COMPACT_ATOMS: atom_id res chain seq x y z
N GLY A 1 49.62 57.42 88.10
CA GLY A 1 48.48 57.02 87.43
C GLY A 1 48.03 58.06 86.43
N ASN A 2 48.17 57.79 85.21
CA ASN A 2 47.95 58.85 84.19
C ASN A 2 46.57 58.84 83.53
N PHE A 3 45.71 57.90 83.95
CA PHE A 3 44.32 57.88 83.49
C PHE A 3 43.44 57.39 84.63
N THR A 4 42.52 58.18 85.11
CA THR A 4 41.57 57.88 86.17
C THR A 4 40.18 57.54 85.68
N ASN A 5 39.88 57.78 84.47
CA ASN A 5 38.61 57.41 83.82
C ASN A 5 38.85 57.17 82.31
N GLY A 6 39.13 55.97 82.00
CA GLY A 6 39.07 55.56 80.58
C GLY A 6 37.76 54.89 80.31
N GLU A 7 36.97 55.40 79.39
CA GLU A 7 35.79 54.73 78.88
C GLU A 7 36.18 53.93 77.61
N PHE A 8 35.97 52.63 77.68
CA PHE A 8 36.19 51.81 76.53
C PHE A 8 34.87 51.70 75.77
N VAL A 9 34.85 52.23 74.57
CA VAL A 9 33.74 52.00 73.65
C VAL A 9 34.08 50.80 72.85
N ILE A 10 33.28 49.73 73.02
CA ILE A 10 33.35 48.53 72.20
C ILE A 10 32.43 48.77 71.04
N VAL A 11 32.95 48.76 69.82
CA VAL A 11 32.17 48.78 68.62
C VAL A 11 32.20 47.33 68.08
N ASP A 12 31.04 46.71 68.08
CA ASP A 12 30.90 45.40 67.49
C ASP A 12 31.24 45.40 66.02
N GLY A 13 32.03 44.40 65.59
CA GLY A 13 32.31 44.18 64.17
C GLY A 13 31.15 43.43 63.50
N GLU A 14 30.81 43.84 62.29
CA GLU A 14 29.83 43.12 61.45
C GLU A 14 30.56 42.27 60.42
N LEU A 15 30.15 40.98 60.24
CA LEU A 15 30.59 40.15 59.18
C LEU A 15 29.42 39.93 58.24
N VAL A 16 29.51 40.47 57.03
CA VAL A 16 28.54 40.26 55.99
C VAL A 16 29.12 39.26 54.98
N ILE A 17 28.44 38.15 54.81
CA ILE A 17 28.79 37.14 53.81
C ILE A 17 27.77 37.25 52.68
N THR A 18 28.22 37.75 51.52
CA THR A 18 27.39 37.85 50.32
C THR A 18 27.56 36.63 49.41
N ARG A 19 26.56 36.37 48.57
CA ARG A 19 26.67 35.31 47.59
C ARG A 19 27.70 35.65 46.52
N ARG A 20 28.45 34.66 46.07
CA ARG A 20 29.40 34.85 44.98
C ARG A 20 28.65 35.13 43.67
N GLY A 21 29.09 36.17 42.95
CA GLY A 21 28.39 36.65 41.76
C GLY A 21 27.33 37.76 42.05
N GLU A 22 27.08 38.10 43.33
CA GLU A 22 26.19 39.21 43.72
C GLU A 22 26.79 40.59 43.34
N ASN A 23 28.11 40.69 43.31
CA ASN A 23 28.80 41.88 42.85
C ASN A 23 28.80 41.92 41.31
N PRO A 24 28.21 42.98 40.67
CA PRO A 24 28.17 43.10 39.20
C PRO A 24 29.56 43.12 38.53
N GLY A 25 30.60 43.57 39.25
CA GLY A 25 31.99 43.57 38.77
C GLY A 25 32.66 42.18 38.78
N SER A 26 32.01 41.15 39.34
CA SER A 26 32.55 39.82 39.43
C SER A 26 31.43 38.75 39.30
N PRO A 27 30.69 38.73 38.19
CA PRO A 27 29.60 37.78 38.00
C PRO A 27 30.10 36.35 37.94
N VAL A 28 29.26 35.39 38.38
CA VAL A 28 29.45 33.97 38.10
C VAL A 28 28.61 33.65 36.90
N THR A 29 29.26 33.35 35.79
CA THR A 29 28.57 33.13 34.50
C THR A 29 28.67 31.68 34.08
N LEU A 30 27.54 31.12 33.69
CA LEU A 30 27.45 29.87 32.92
C LEU A 30 27.07 30.23 31.50
N ARG A 31 27.96 29.97 30.55
CA ARG A 31 27.72 30.19 29.14
C ARG A 31 27.55 28.85 28.46
N ALA A 32 26.47 28.69 27.69
CA ALA A 32 26.32 27.53 26.83
C ALA A 32 27.36 27.55 25.70
N ASP A 33 27.88 26.38 25.36
CA ASP A 33 28.74 26.24 24.19
C ASP A 33 27.91 26.39 22.92
N ASP A 34 28.52 27.00 21.90
CA ASP A 34 27.96 27.02 20.57
C ASP A 34 28.07 25.58 19.98
N ASN A 35 27.04 25.15 19.27
CA ASN A 35 26.98 23.84 18.64
C ASN A 35 26.79 23.99 17.13
N THR A 36 27.64 23.36 16.33
CA THR A 36 27.51 23.29 14.88
C THR A 36 27.48 21.84 14.46
N VAL A 37 26.42 21.44 13.78
CA VAL A 37 26.20 20.07 13.30
C VAL A 37 25.68 20.09 11.88
N MET A 38 25.93 19.02 11.14
CA MET A 38 25.29 18.81 9.84
C MET A 38 23.95 18.09 10.06
N PHE A 39 22.96 18.44 9.24
CA PHE A 39 21.64 17.82 9.27
C PHE A 39 21.72 16.28 9.11
N ASP A 40 21.15 15.58 10.05
CA ASP A 40 21.10 14.09 10.11
C ASP A 40 19.69 13.55 10.43
N GLY A 41 18.72 14.47 10.51
CA GLY A 41 17.34 14.14 10.84
C GLY A 41 17.03 14.08 12.33
N ASP A 42 18.01 14.22 13.21
CA ASP A 42 17.84 14.23 14.66
C ASP A 42 17.65 15.65 15.23
N TYR A 43 17.22 15.71 16.48
CA TYR A 43 17.14 16.96 17.22
C TYR A 43 18.47 17.27 17.90
N HIS A 44 18.98 18.49 17.72
CA HIS A 44 20.21 18.99 18.31
C HIS A 44 19.94 20.18 19.21
N GLY A 45 20.81 20.38 20.20
CA GLY A 45 20.68 21.47 21.18
C GLY A 45 21.93 21.60 22.01
N TYR A 46 21.76 21.62 23.34
CA TYR A 46 22.81 21.77 24.31
C TYR A 46 23.83 20.62 24.26
N VAL A 47 25.12 20.97 24.21
CA VAL A 47 26.24 20.02 24.18
C VAL A 47 27.23 20.20 25.32
N GLY A 48 27.32 21.43 25.89
CA GLY A 48 28.25 21.75 26.93
C GLY A 48 28.14 23.19 27.41
N HIS A 49 28.92 23.53 28.43
CA HIS A 49 28.96 24.89 28.96
C HIS A 49 30.31 25.24 29.57
N ILE A 50 30.61 26.54 29.64
CA ILE A 50 31.74 27.06 30.37
C ILE A 50 31.21 27.84 31.60
N ALA A 51 31.75 27.50 32.78
CA ALA A 51 31.49 28.22 33.99
C ALA A 51 32.69 29.10 34.36
N THR A 52 32.46 30.35 34.67
CA THR A 52 33.52 31.30 35.09
C THR A 52 33.28 31.80 36.50
N ASN A 53 34.38 32.05 37.21
CA ASN A 53 34.38 32.66 38.53
C ASN A 53 33.72 31.81 39.65
N LEU A 54 33.69 30.46 39.47
CA LEU A 54 33.35 29.56 40.60
C LEU A 54 34.44 29.62 41.70
N ALA A 55 34.09 29.28 42.92
CA ALA A 55 35.08 29.12 44.00
C ALA A 55 36.00 27.93 43.71
N GLU A 56 37.22 27.96 44.22
CA GLU A 56 38.18 26.89 44.08
C GLU A 56 37.59 25.59 44.66
N GLY A 57 37.72 24.49 43.90
CA GLY A 57 37.15 23.19 44.24
C GLY A 57 35.66 23.03 44.00
N HIS A 58 34.96 24.08 43.53
CA HIS A 58 33.54 23.99 43.18
C HIS A 58 33.36 23.71 41.67
N SER A 59 32.31 22.97 41.33
CA SER A 59 31.97 22.61 39.94
C SER A 59 30.49 22.62 39.70
N VAL A 60 30.10 22.69 38.40
CA VAL A 60 28.71 22.50 37.96
C VAL A 60 28.44 21.00 37.86
N ARG A 61 27.53 20.47 38.69
CA ARG A 61 27.11 19.10 38.64
C ARG A 61 26.13 18.85 37.54
N SER A 62 25.20 19.78 37.30
CA SER A 62 24.21 19.70 36.26
C SER A 62 23.69 21.07 35.90
N VAL A 63 23.26 21.23 34.66
CA VAL A 63 22.55 22.40 34.14
C VAL A 63 21.59 21.88 33.09
N LYS A 64 20.48 22.57 32.87
CA LYS A 64 19.47 22.20 31.87
C LYS A 64 19.43 23.22 30.75
N SER A 65 18.96 22.76 29.60
CA SER A 65 18.50 23.55 28.46
C SER A 65 17.34 22.82 27.81
N ASP A 66 16.29 23.53 27.50
CA ASP A 66 15.09 22.94 26.89
C ASP A 66 15.05 23.12 25.37
N PHE A 67 15.96 23.94 24.82
CA PHE A 67 15.98 24.24 23.41
C PHE A 67 16.57 23.08 22.60
N THR A 68 15.81 22.65 21.58
CA THR A 68 16.29 21.77 20.51
C THR A 68 15.71 22.21 19.17
N ALA A 69 16.46 21.97 18.09
CA ALA A 69 16.00 22.16 16.71
C ALA A 69 16.46 20.97 15.85
N ARG A 70 15.74 20.73 14.77
CA ARG A 70 16.00 19.64 13.82
C ARG A 70 16.40 20.16 12.45
N ASN A 71 15.70 21.18 11.95
CA ASN A 71 15.91 21.67 10.59
C ASN A 71 17.14 22.56 10.45
N VAL A 72 17.66 22.64 9.26
CA VAL A 72 18.74 23.56 8.88
C VAL A 72 18.39 24.98 9.29
N GLY A 73 19.35 25.65 9.88
CA GLY A 73 19.20 27.03 10.34
C GLY A 73 20.22 27.43 11.38
N ARG A 74 20.34 28.74 11.59
CA ARG A 74 21.13 29.35 12.64
C ARG A 74 20.20 29.88 13.72
N TYR A 75 20.26 29.27 14.89
CA TYR A 75 19.42 29.54 16.04
C TYR A 75 20.26 30.33 17.06
N GLU A 76 20.41 31.65 16.81
CA GLU A 76 21.22 32.53 17.62
C GLU A 76 20.65 32.68 19.03
N ASP A 77 21.50 32.52 20.04
CA ASP A 77 21.19 32.72 21.46
C ASP A 77 19.98 31.86 21.93
N LYS A 78 19.77 30.68 21.33
CA LYS A 78 18.64 29.79 21.67
C LYS A 78 19.00 28.68 22.65
N ILE A 79 20.26 28.29 22.75
CA ILE A 79 20.69 27.30 23.76
C ILE A 79 20.74 28.02 25.10
N ASP A 80 19.61 28.16 25.75
CA ASP A 80 19.46 28.77 27.07
C ASP A 80 19.77 27.76 28.17
N LEU A 81 20.41 28.28 29.25
CA LEU A 81 20.75 27.45 30.41
C LEU A 81 19.91 27.87 31.60
N HIS A 82 19.49 26.87 32.37
CA HIS A 82 18.76 27.09 33.63
C HIS A 82 18.98 25.94 34.62
N ASP A 83 18.50 26.12 35.85
CA ASP A 83 18.53 25.09 36.92
C ASP A 83 19.91 24.47 37.16
N ALA A 84 20.96 25.27 37.13
CA ALA A 84 22.29 24.77 37.42
C ALA A 84 22.42 24.38 38.90
N ILE A 85 23.10 23.26 39.15
CA ILE A 85 23.46 22.80 40.48
C ILE A 85 24.96 22.89 40.62
N ILE A 86 25.43 23.72 41.59
CA ILE A 86 26.86 23.88 41.94
C ILE A 86 27.15 23.02 43.16
N VAL A 87 28.25 22.26 43.09
CA VAL A 87 28.71 21.42 44.20
C VAL A 87 30.12 21.80 44.61
N ASP A 88 30.44 21.57 45.91
CA ASP A 88 31.81 21.67 46.44
C ASP A 88 32.64 20.40 46.14
N ALA A 89 33.88 20.37 46.64
CA ALA A 89 34.80 19.25 46.43
C ALA A 89 34.27 17.91 47.00
N ASP A 90 33.39 17.94 47.99
CA ASP A 90 32.76 16.81 48.62
C ASP A 90 31.44 16.40 47.90
N GLY A 91 31.06 17.09 46.85
CA GLY A 91 29.83 16.86 46.08
C GLY A 91 28.55 17.39 46.72
N LYS A 92 28.66 18.20 47.77
CA LYS A 92 27.53 18.81 48.44
C LYS A 92 27.00 20.00 47.62
N ASP A 93 25.69 20.11 47.52
CA ASP A 93 25.02 21.24 46.86
C ASP A 93 25.27 22.56 47.62
N VAL A 94 25.92 23.50 46.95
CA VAL A 94 26.26 24.84 47.44
C VAL A 94 25.67 25.90 46.53
N THR A 95 24.74 25.61 45.65
CA THR A 95 24.10 26.49 44.62
C THR A 95 23.57 27.77 45.29
N ARG A 96 22.97 27.68 46.47
CA ARG A 96 22.43 28.82 47.23
C ARG A 96 23.46 29.92 47.54
N ASN A 97 24.77 29.57 47.53
CA ASN A 97 25.87 30.51 47.81
C ASN A 97 26.26 31.34 46.56
N TYR A 98 25.57 31.12 45.45
CA TYR A 98 25.84 31.76 44.17
C TYR A 98 24.68 32.61 43.67
N VAL A 99 24.99 33.66 42.94
CA VAL A 99 24.11 34.38 42.02
C VAL A 99 24.65 34.09 40.63
N LEU A 100 23.91 33.28 39.87
CA LEU A 100 24.32 32.80 38.56
C LEU A 100 23.75 33.66 37.45
N THR A 101 24.60 34.02 36.48
CA THR A 101 24.21 34.66 35.23
C THR A 101 24.35 33.65 34.12
N TYR A 102 23.30 33.44 33.34
CA TYR A 102 23.31 32.54 32.20
C TYR A 102 23.53 33.33 30.91
N GLN A 103 24.37 32.80 30.03
CA GLN A 103 24.59 33.30 28.69
C GLN A 103 24.25 32.20 27.72
N PRO A 104 23.34 32.45 26.78
CA PRO A 104 22.95 31.44 25.80
C PRO A 104 24.07 31.17 24.81
N GLY A 105 24.01 30.00 24.17
CA GLY A 105 24.79 29.60 23.02
C GLY A 105 23.96 29.56 21.73
N THR A 106 24.64 29.47 20.61
CA THR A 106 24.05 29.36 19.28
C THR A 106 24.09 27.93 18.78
N LEU A 107 22.99 27.45 18.26
CA LEU A 107 22.95 26.22 17.48
C LEU A 107 22.96 26.56 15.98
N GLU A 108 23.85 25.93 15.23
CA GLU A 108 23.86 26.00 13.78
C GLU A 108 23.74 24.60 13.20
N ILE A 109 22.66 24.36 12.45
CA ILE A 109 22.45 23.13 11.71
C ILE A 109 22.72 23.44 10.25
N THR A 110 23.77 22.86 9.68
CA THR A 110 24.14 23.04 8.28
C THR A 110 23.45 21.97 7.42
N PRO A 111 23.20 22.23 6.13
CA PRO A 111 22.60 21.23 5.25
C PRO A 111 23.44 19.95 5.16
N PHE A 112 22.77 18.83 4.90
CA PHE A 112 23.44 17.59 4.52
C PHE A 112 24.13 17.79 3.17
N GLU A 113 25.44 17.53 3.10
CA GLU A 113 26.26 17.79 1.90
C GLU A 113 26.30 16.63 0.90
N GLY A 114 25.75 15.46 1.24
CA GLY A 114 25.66 14.30 0.34
C GLY A 114 24.60 14.49 -0.72
N GLU A 115 24.78 13.87 -1.89
CA GLU A 115 23.72 13.76 -2.88
C GLU A 115 22.65 12.79 -2.37
N VAL A 116 21.40 13.23 -2.30
CA VAL A 116 20.23 12.40 -2.00
C VAL A 116 19.54 12.06 -3.31
N VAL A 117 19.44 10.76 -3.63
CA VAL A 117 18.64 10.31 -4.77
C VAL A 117 17.30 9.79 -4.24
N VAL A 118 16.23 10.38 -4.75
CA VAL A 118 14.84 9.99 -4.43
C VAL A 118 14.25 9.35 -5.68
N THR A 119 13.97 8.04 -5.60
CA THR A 119 13.27 7.32 -6.65
C THR A 119 11.77 7.40 -6.38
N VAL A 120 11.04 8.03 -7.29
CA VAL A 120 9.58 8.12 -7.27
C VAL A 120 9.02 7.11 -8.25
N THR A 121 8.09 6.28 -7.81
CA THR A 121 7.42 5.27 -8.65
C THR A 121 5.93 5.53 -8.68
N GLY A 122 5.40 5.93 -9.83
CA GLY A 122 3.98 6.10 -10.06
C GLY A 122 3.21 4.77 -9.93
N ASN A 123 2.01 4.84 -9.37
CA ASN A 123 1.18 3.66 -9.21
C ASN A 123 0.73 3.08 -10.55
N THR A 124 0.44 1.78 -10.58
CA THR A 124 -0.01 1.08 -11.78
C THR A 124 -1.35 0.41 -11.56
N GLY A 125 -2.14 0.27 -12.64
CA GLY A 125 -3.43 -0.41 -12.59
C GLY A 125 -3.71 -1.23 -13.85
N LEU A 126 -4.35 -2.38 -13.64
CA LEU A 126 -4.83 -3.25 -14.71
C LEU A 126 -6.32 -3.48 -14.53
N PHE A 127 -7.12 -3.05 -15.50
CA PHE A 127 -8.57 -3.09 -15.44
C PHE A 127 -9.15 -3.80 -16.66
N ARG A 128 -10.21 -4.57 -16.43
CA ARG A 128 -11.05 -5.07 -17.51
C ARG A 128 -12.02 -3.96 -17.90
N TYR A 129 -12.20 -3.76 -19.19
CA TYR A 129 -13.21 -2.80 -19.71
C TYR A 129 -14.63 -3.21 -19.28
N ASP A 130 -15.30 -2.30 -18.59
CA ASP A 130 -16.66 -2.47 -18.09
C ASP A 130 -17.58 -1.28 -18.42
N GLY A 131 -17.09 -0.34 -19.23
CA GLY A 131 -17.80 0.91 -19.60
C GLY A 131 -17.78 1.97 -18.51
N LYS A 132 -17.06 1.76 -17.39
CA LYS A 132 -16.92 2.73 -16.30
C LYS A 132 -15.57 3.41 -16.35
N ILE A 133 -15.47 4.53 -15.65
CA ILE A 133 -14.19 5.22 -15.44
C ILE A 133 -13.38 4.41 -14.44
N HIS A 134 -12.13 4.12 -14.79
CA HIS A 134 -11.11 3.58 -13.90
C HIS A 134 -10.09 4.66 -13.60
N THR A 135 -9.60 4.68 -12.37
CA THR A 135 -8.63 5.67 -11.90
C THR A 135 -7.45 4.96 -11.23
N VAL A 136 -6.25 5.42 -11.57
CA VAL A 136 -5.01 5.10 -10.86
C VAL A 136 -4.43 6.42 -10.40
N GLU A 137 -4.13 6.54 -9.11
CA GLU A 137 -3.64 7.77 -8.53
C GLU A 137 -2.52 7.52 -7.53
N GLY A 138 -1.66 8.54 -7.37
CA GLY A 138 -0.56 8.54 -6.42
C GLY A 138 0.71 7.87 -6.92
N TYR A 139 1.70 7.93 -6.05
CA TYR A 139 3.04 7.36 -6.23
C TYR A 139 3.59 6.86 -4.91
N THR A 140 4.63 6.06 -4.96
CA THR A 140 5.50 5.71 -3.84
C THR A 140 6.88 6.31 -4.06
N TRP A 141 7.69 6.40 -3.00
CA TRP A 141 9.05 6.91 -3.13
C TRP A 141 10.01 6.20 -2.17
N GLU A 142 11.29 6.22 -2.54
CA GLU A 142 12.39 5.73 -1.73
C GLU A 142 13.56 6.71 -1.86
N ALA A 143 14.27 6.96 -0.76
CA ALA A 143 15.44 7.84 -0.74
C ALA A 143 16.70 7.08 -0.28
N THR A 144 17.86 7.55 -0.74
CA THR A 144 19.15 6.94 -0.40
C THR A 144 19.61 7.18 1.04
N VAL A 145 18.94 8.11 1.76
CA VAL A 145 19.21 8.39 3.17
C VAL A 145 17.96 8.18 4.01
N PRO A 146 18.06 7.56 5.21
CA PRO A 146 16.89 7.17 6.00
C PRO A 146 16.18 8.34 6.69
N PHE A 147 16.81 9.49 6.79
CA PHE A 147 16.24 10.69 7.41
C PHE A 147 15.58 11.65 6.41
N PHE A 148 15.56 11.31 5.12
CA PHE A 148 14.70 11.96 4.13
C PHE A 148 13.26 11.50 4.35
N THR A 149 12.31 12.43 4.37
CA THR A 149 10.90 12.18 4.71
C THR A 149 9.98 12.76 3.65
N GLU A 150 8.69 12.44 3.73
CA GLU A 150 7.68 12.99 2.83
C GLU A 150 7.59 14.53 2.91
N ASP A 151 7.83 15.10 4.09
CA ASP A 151 7.86 16.56 4.31
C ASP A 151 9.00 17.25 3.53
N ASP A 152 10.00 16.50 3.08
CA ASP A 152 11.12 16.99 2.26
C ASP A 152 10.80 16.98 0.75
N ILE A 153 9.63 16.45 0.34
CA ILE A 153 9.18 16.37 -1.05
C ILE A 153 8.16 17.48 -1.34
N ARG A 154 8.42 18.25 -2.37
CA ARG A 154 7.42 19.12 -2.99
C ARG A 154 7.07 18.59 -4.36
N PHE A 155 5.80 18.24 -4.54
CA PHE A 155 5.21 17.80 -5.81
C PHE A 155 4.26 18.86 -6.35
N THR A 156 4.38 19.18 -7.63
CA THR A 156 3.58 20.23 -8.32
C THR A 156 2.81 19.71 -9.52
N GLY A 157 2.93 18.41 -9.83
CA GLY A 157 2.28 17.75 -10.95
C GLY A 157 0.89 17.18 -10.61
N ASP A 158 0.45 16.28 -11.46
CA ASP A 158 -0.76 15.48 -11.28
C ASP A 158 -0.40 13.99 -11.42
N ALA A 159 -0.55 13.25 -10.34
CA ALA A 159 -0.29 11.81 -10.30
C ALA A 159 -1.58 11.02 -10.47
N THR A 160 -2.36 11.32 -11.53
CA THR A 160 -3.67 10.69 -11.75
C THR A 160 -3.86 10.28 -13.22
N ILE A 161 -4.35 9.07 -13.44
CA ILE A 161 -4.88 8.60 -14.72
C ILE A 161 -6.34 8.25 -14.50
N SER A 162 -7.23 8.84 -15.29
CA SER A 162 -8.66 8.51 -15.25
C SER A 162 -9.17 8.29 -16.67
N GLU A 163 -9.55 7.05 -17.00
CA GLU A 163 -9.98 6.69 -18.34
C GLU A 163 -11.11 5.67 -18.33
N VAL A 164 -11.88 5.65 -19.43
CA VAL A 164 -12.99 4.74 -19.63
C VAL A 164 -12.75 3.80 -20.81
N ARG A 165 -11.92 4.17 -21.76
CA ARG A 165 -11.70 3.42 -23.00
C ARG A 165 -10.59 2.39 -22.84
N PRO A 166 -10.68 1.26 -23.54
CA PRO A 166 -9.57 0.32 -23.62
C PRO A 166 -8.33 0.97 -24.21
N GLY A 167 -7.17 0.71 -23.58
CA GLY A 167 -5.88 1.27 -24.01
C GLY A 167 -4.82 1.15 -22.93
N ASP A 168 -3.62 1.51 -23.30
CA ASP A 168 -2.48 1.67 -22.40
C ASP A 168 -2.29 3.18 -22.16
N TYR A 169 -2.24 3.59 -20.90
CA TYR A 169 -2.14 4.97 -20.46
C TYR A 169 -0.98 5.12 -19.50
N VAL A 170 -0.37 6.29 -19.50
CA VAL A 170 0.73 6.66 -18.61
C VAL A 170 0.36 7.90 -17.81
N MET A 171 0.91 8.03 -16.62
CA MET A 171 0.68 9.18 -15.73
C MET A 171 1.32 10.46 -16.26
N ASN A 172 2.42 10.30 -17.01
CA ASN A 172 3.30 11.37 -17.49
C ASN A 172 4.01 12.15 -16.38
N LEU A 173 4.29 11.49 -15.25
CA LEU A 173 5.10 12.05 -14.19
C LEU A 173 6.50 12.39 -14.71
N LYS A 174 7.03 13.53 -14.27
CA LYS A 174 8.35 14.03 -14.70
C LYS A 174 9.19 14.43 -13.49
N ASP A 175 10.51 14.27 -13.64
CA ASP A 175 11.48 14.64 -12.61
C ASP A 175 11.32 16.11 -12.18
N GLU A 176 11.02 17.02 -13.14
CA GLU A 176 10.91 18.47 -12.90
C GLU A 176 9.68 18.86 -12.04
N GLU A 177 8.73 17.95 -11.86
CA GLU A 177 7.55 18.17 -11.01
C GLU A 177 7.85 17.94 -9.53
N PHE A 178 9.01 17.35 -9.23
CA PHE A 178 9.49 17.08 -7.89
C PHE A 178 10.66 17.99 -7.53
N SER A 179 10.66 18.51 -6.32
CA SER A 179 11.76 19.30 -5.78
C SER A 179 11.86 19.10 -4.27
N ALA A 180 13.01 19.48 -3.70
CA ALA A 180 13.15 19.55 -2.24
C ALA A 180 12.20 20.62 -1.69
N ALA A 181 11.51 20.30 -0.60
CA ALA A 181 10.56 21.20 0.05
C ALA A 181 11.22 22.20 1.01
N ASN A 182 12.47 21.94 1.40
CA ASN A 182 13.24 22.72 2.38
C ASN A 182 14.73 22.70 2.05
N ASP A 183 15.52 23.41 2.86
CA ASP A 183 16.96 23.58 2.67
C ASP A 183 17.80 22.55 3.47
N ASN A 184 17.18 21.47 3.96
CA ASN A 184 17.89 20.47 4.77
C ASN A 184 18.97 19.69 3.97
N PHE A 185 18.89 19.73 2.65
CA PHE A 185 19.80 19.01 1.75
C PHE A 185 20.38 19.98 0.72
N THR A 186 21.69 19.88 0.47
CA THR A 186 22.34 20.69 -0.58
C THR A 186 22.05 20.18 -1.99
N SER A 187 21.81 18.90 -2.14
CA SER A 187 21.57 18.25 -3.43
C SER A 187 20.58 17.12 -3.30
N VAL A 188 19.41 17.28 -3.95
CA VAL A 188 18.39 16.24 -4.06
C VAL A 188 18.14 16.01 -5.55
N LYS A 189 18.27 14.76 -5.98
CA LYS A 189 17.97 14.32 -7.33
C LYS A 189 16.75 13.41 -7.31
N PHE A 190 15.72 13.77 -8.06
CA PHE A 190 14.55 12.92 -8.27
C PHE A 190 14.75 12.08 -9.53
N VAL A 191 14.38 10.82 -9.46
CA VAL A 191 14.35 9.86 -10.58
C VAL A 191 12.94 9.28 -10.61
N VAL A 192 12.21 9.58 -11.68
CA VAL A 192 10.81 9.16 -11.81
C VAL A 192 10.71 7.89 -12.66
N ILE A 193 10.01 6.90 -12.12
CA ILE A 193 9.48 5.74 -12.83
C ILE A 193 7.99 6.01 -13.00
N ASP A 194 7.57 6.26 -14.24
CA ASP A 194 6.21 6.70 -14.52
C ASP A 194 5.17 5.64 -14.16
N GLY A 195 4.01 6.11 -13.69
CA GLY A 195 2.83 5.27 -13.44
C GLY A 195 2.11 4.90 -14.73
N SER A 196 1.35 3.81 -14.69
CA SER A 196 0.62 3.34 -15.85
C SER A 196 -0.73 2.73 -15.52
N MET A 197 -1.64 2.78 -16.47
CA MET A 197 -2.92 2.09 -16.42
C MET A 197 -3.16 1.37 -17.75
N ARG A 198 -3.62 0.13 -17.67
CA ARG A 198 -4.11 -0.61 -18.82
C ARG A 198 -5.55 -0.99 -18.61
N ILE A 199 -6.41 -0.56 -19.54
CA ILE A 199 -7.79 -1.05 -19.66
C ILE A 199 -7.83 -1.99 -20.85
N TYR A 200 -8.06 -3.28 -20.61
CA TYR A 200 -8.08 -4.27 -21.68
C TYR A 200 -9.51 -4.72 -22.00
N THR A 201 -9.77 -4.91 -23.28
CA THR A 201 -10.99 -5.59 -23.73
C THR A 201 -10.73 -7.08 -23.70
N VAL A 202 -11.63 -7.80 -23.09
CA VAL A 202 -11.70 -9.24 -23.33
C VAL A 202 -12.25 -9.43 -24.74
N ARG A 203 -11.41 -9.87 -25.65
CA ARG A 203 -11.92 -10.46 -26.88
C ARG A 203 -12.45 -11.83 -26.49
N TYR A 204 -13.77 -12.00 -26.49
CA TYR A 204 -14.35 -13.31 -26.28
C TYR A 204 -14.18 -14.13 -27.55
N THR A 205 -13.03 -14.74 -27.67
CA THR A 205 -12.87 -15.88 -28.56
C THR A 205 -13.39 -17.09 -27.81
N VAL A 206 -14.42 -17.72 -28.34
CA VAL A 206 -15.10 -18.83 -27.70
C VAL A 206 -14.53 -20.14 -28.22
N ALA A 207 -14.02 -21.01 -27.33
CA ALA A 207 -13.82 -22.40 -27.61
C ALA A 207 -15.10 -23.16 -27.24
N TRP A 208 -15.70 -23.81 -28.20
CA TRP A 208 -16.87 -24.64 -27.97
C TRP A 208 -16.48 -26.13 -27.98
N MET A 209 -16.76 -26.79 -26.86
CA MET A 209 -16.44 -28.20 -26.62
C MET A 209 -17.72 -28.99 -26.40
N PHE A 210 -17.72 -30.21 -26.82
CA PHE A 210 -18.80 -31.18 -26.61
C PHE A 210 -18.28 -32.60 -26.80
N ASP A 211 -18.98 -33.58 -26.23
CA ASP A 211 -18.68 -35.02 -26.38
C ASP A 211 -17.22 -35.39 -26.06
N THR A 212 -16.71 -34.84 -24.98
CA THR A 212 -15.32 -35.09 -24.54
C THR A 212 -15.16 -36.39 -23.80
N ASP A 213 -16.28 -37.04 -23.44
CA ASP A 213 -16.34 -38.32 -22.78
C ASP A 213 -15.54 -39.44 -23.50
N GLN A 214 -15.51 -39.39 -24.82
CA GLN A 214 -14.74 -40.35 -25.63
C GLN A 214 -13.22 -40.07 -25.59
N MET A 215 -12.81 -38.87 -25.30
CA MET A 215 -11.40 -38.50 -25.18
C MET A 215 -10.78 -38.96 -23.87
N LEU A 216 -11.61 -39.28 -22.88
CA LEU A 216 -11.20 -39.72 -21.54
C LEU A 216 -11.10 -41.23 -21.42
N THR A 217 -11.40 -41.98 -22.50
CA THR A 217 -11.33 -43.43 -22.59
C THR A 217 -10.18 -43.84 -23.51
N GLY A 218 -9.23 -44.66 -23.04
CA GLY A 218 -8.13 -45.20 -23.88
C GLY A 218 -6.75 -45.11 -23.19
N ASP A 219 -5.73 -45.58 -23.90
CA ASP A 219 -4.36 -45.73 -23.36
C ASP A 219 -3.62 -44.40 -23.05
N SER A 220 -4.15 -43.25 -23.45
CA SER A 220 -3.59 -41.92 -23.15
C SER A 220 -4.68 -40.86 -23.12
N PRO A 221 -5.69 -40.98 -22.26
CA PRO A 221 -6.87 -40.10 -22.27
C PRO A 221 -6.50 -38.64 -21.96
N ASN A 222 -5.44 -38.42 -21.23
CA ASN A 222 -5.06 -37.12 -20.74
C ASN A 222 -4.29 -36.24 -21.75
N ARG A 223 -3.62 -36.85 -22.74
CA ARG A 223 -2.69 -36.13 -23.62
C ARG A 223 -3.37 -35.13 -24.56
N TYR A 224 -4.48 -35.54 -25.17
CA TYR A 224 -5.18 -34.67 -26.13
C TYR A 224 -5.90 -33.54 -25.40
N PHE A 225 -6.52 -33.88 -24.28
CA PHE A 225 -7.25 -32.94 -23.46
C PHE A 225 -6.32 -31.90 -22.86
N THR A 226 -5.20 -32.29 -22.26
CA THR A 226 -4.17 -31.41 -21.73
C THR A 226 -3.56 -30.56 -22.85
N SER A 227 -3.35 -31.10 -24.05
CA SER A 227 -2.83 -30.32 -25.18
C SER A 227 -3.81 -29.24 -25.62
N MET A 228 -5.12 -29.54 -25.59
CA MET A 228 -6.17 -28.57 -25.92
C MET A 228 -6.28 -27.47 -24.85
N ALA A 229 -6.30 -27.81 -23.58
CA ALA A 229 -6.32 -26.85 -22.48
C ALA A 229 -5.11 -25.90 -22.55
N ASN A 230 -3.90 -26.45 -22.76
CA ASN A 230 -2.69 -25.65 -22.94
C ASN A 230 -2.71 -24.78 -24.22
N TYR A 231 -3.41 -25.20 -25.26
CA TYR A 231 -3.59 -24.39 -26.47
C TYR A 231 -4.52 -23.20 -26.17
N ILE A 232 -5.63 -23.45 -25.46
CA ILE A 232 -6.59 -22.41 -25.03
C ILE A 232 -5.90 -21.41 -24.13
N ASP A 233 -5.18 -21.85 -23.11
CA ASP A 233 -4.43 -21.02 -22.16
C ASP A 233 -3.44 -20.06 -22.84
N ARG A 234 -2.80 -20.52 -23.93
CA ARG A 234 -1.82 -19.72 -24.70
C ARG A 234 -2.45 -18.90 -25.83
N SER A 235 -3.75 -18.98 -26.01
CA SER A 235 -4.49 -18.30 -27.09
C SER A 235 -5.23 -17.08 -26.54
N ASP A 236 -5.79 -16.26 -27.45
CA ASP A 236 -6.72 -15.18 -27.11
C ASP A 236 -8.16 -15.69 -26.83
N ILE A 237 -8.31 -16.94 -26.39
CA ILE A 237 -9.59 -17.53 -26.03
C ILE A 237 -9.93 -17.09 -24.61
N SER A 238 -11.07 -16.42 -24.46
CA SER A 238 -11.53 -15.87 -23.18
C SER A 238 -12.73 -16.63 -22.60
N LEU A 239 -13.33 -17.52 -23.38
CA LEU A 239 -14.51 -18.27 -22.96
C LEU A 239 -14.46 -19.70 -23.51
N VAL A 240 -14.60 -20.66 -22.63
CA VAL A 240 -14.79 -22.05 -22.97
C VAL A 240 -16.23 -22.43 -22.64
N LEU A 241 -16.98 -22.89 -23.66
CA LEU A 241 -18.32 -23.40 -23.49
C LEU A 241 -18.29 -24.93 -23.70
N HIS A 242 -18.78 -25.66 -22.71
CA HIS A 242 -18.95 -27.10 -22.84
C HIS A 242 -20.43 -27.48 -22.79
N SER A 243 -20.94 -28.08 -23.88
CA SER A 243 -22.36 -28.36 -24.03
C SER A 243 -22.77 -29.79 -23.63
N GLY A 244 -22.03 -30.41 -22.71
CA GLY A 244 -22.36 -31.71 -22.11
C GLY A 244 -21.61 -32.89 -22.73
N ASN A 245 -21.88 -34.09 -22.22
CA ASN A 245 -21.12 -35.34 -22.44
C ASN A 245 -19.64 -35.13 -22.07
N VAL A 246 -19.41 -34.59 -20.88
CA VAL A 246 -18.08 -34.23 -20.38
C VAL A 246 -17.26 -35.45 -20.05
N VAL A 247 -17.88 -36.42 -19.32
CA VAL A 247 -17.27 -37.67 -18.89
C VAL A 247 -18.18 -38.85 -19.24
N ALA A 248 -17.61 -40.04 -19.42
CA ALA A 248 -18.38 -41.22 -19.80
C ALA A 248 -19.30 -41.73 -18.67
N ASP A 249 -18.83 -41.62 -17.42
CA ASP A 249 -19.61 -41.92 -16.22
C ASP A 249 -19.59 -40.73 -15.28
N ALA A 250 -20.66 -39.97 -15.27
CA ALA A 250 -20.79 -38.76 -14.47
C ALA A 250 -20.86 -39.02 -12.96
N GLY A 251 -21.06 -40.25 -12.52
CA GLY A 251 -20.98 -40.67 -11.11
C GLY A 251 -19.57 -41.07 -10.66
N ALA A 252 -18.62 -41.19 -11.57
CA ALA A 252 -17.26 -41.65 -11.29
C ALA A 252 -16.31 -40.46 -11.03
N GLN A 253 -15.95 -40.23 -9.77
CA GLN A 253 -15.01 -39.15 -9.39
C GLN A 253 -13.69 -39.23 -10.14
N SER A 254 -13.16 -40.41 -10.37
CA SER A 254 -11.89 -40.58 -11.08
C SER A 254 -11.89 -40.03 -12.52
N GLN A 255 -13.04 -40.01 -13.20
CA GLN A 255 -13.16 -39.43 -14.54
C GLN A 255 -13.20 -37.88 -14.45
N TRP A 256 -13.88 -37.34 -13.45
CA TRP A 256 -13.87 -35.93 -13.18
C TRP A 256 -12.48 -35.43 -12.78
N ASP A 257 -11.73 -36.20 -12.00
CA ASP A 257 -10.35 -35.87 -11.64
C ASP A 257 -9.46 -35.76 -12.88
N VAL A 258 -9.59 -36.67 -13.84
CA VAL A 258 -8.86 -36.61 -15.11
C VAL A 258 -9.24 -35.36 -15.91
N PHE A 259 -10.53 -35.06 -16.01
CA PHE A 259 -11.03 -33.87 -16.70
C PHE A 259 -10.51 -32.58 -16.01
N ASN A 260 -10.74 -32.44 -14.71
CA ASN A 260 -10.35 -31.25 -13.95
C ASN A 260 -8.85 -31.03 -13.95
N ASN A 261 -8.04 -32.08 -13.78
CA ASN A 261 -6.58 -31.95 -13.85
C ASN A 261 -6.10 -31.44 -15.21
N ALA A 262 -6.78 -31.85 -16.29
CA ALA A 262 -6.44 -31.38 -17.63
C ALA A 262 -6.89 -29.94 -17.87
N MET A 263 -7.99 -29.52 -17.27
CA MET A 263 -8.55 -28.18 -17.37
C MET A 263 -7.95 -27.19 -16.36
N GLN A 264 -7.15 -27.65 -15.38
CA GLN A 264 -6.58 -26.82 -14.32
C GLN A 264 -5.90 -25.54 -14.82
N PRO A 265 -5.10 -25.54 -15.91
CA PRO A 265 -4.50 -24.30 -16.42
C PRO A 265 -5.54 -23.23 -16.77
N LEU A 266 -6.74 -23.64 -17.19
CA LEU A 266 -7.83 -22.70 -17.54
C LEU A 266 -8.59 -22.21 -16.31
N TYR A 267 -8.66 -23.01 -15.25
CA TYR A 267 -9.27 -22.59 -13.98
C TYR A 267 -8.37 -21.61 -13.23
N ASP A 268 -7.05 -21.72 -13.39
CA ASP A 268 -6.06 -20.86 -12.78
C ASP A 268 -5.87 -19.53 -13.56
N ASP A 269 -6.31 -19.47 -14.82
CA ASP A 269 -6.22 -18.27 -15.64
C ASP A 269 -7.48 -17.40 -15.49
N GLU A 270 -7.38 -16.31 -14.75
CA GLU A 270 -8.48 -15.33 -14.56
C GLU A 270 -9.01 -14.71 -15.88
N LYS A 271 -8.34 -14.93 -17.01
CA LYS A 271 -8.76 -14.42 -18.32
C LYS A 271 -9.71 -15.38 -19.04
N VAL A 272 -9.82 -16.64 -18.60
CA VAL A 272 -10.62 -17.66 -19.28
C VAL A 272 -11.81 -18.04 -18.40
N ASP A 273 -13.01 -17.70 -18.86
CA ASP A 273 -14.24 -18.22 -18.26
C ASP A 273 -14.54 -19.62 -18.80
N VAL A 274 -14.71 -20.62 -17.94
CA VAL A 274 -15.13 -21.98 -18.31
C VAL A 274 -16.56 -22.20 -17.87
N LEU A 275 -17.47 -22.42 -18.83
CA LEU A 275 -18.89 -22.61 -18.57
C LEU A 275 -19.36 -23.96 -19.14
N MET A 276 -20.04 -24.75 -18.31
CA MET A 276 -20.51 -26.10 -18.72
C MET A 276 -22.00 -26.28 -18.44
N ILE A 277 -22.69 -26.93 -19.33
CA ILE A 277 -24.06 -27.47 -19.10
C ILE A 277 -24.04 -28.99 -19.06
N ALA A 278 -25.00 -29.53 -18.32
CA ALA A 278 -25.19 -30.99 -18.23
C ALA A 278 -25.87 -31.57 -19.49
N ALA A 279 -25.34 -32.66 -20.02
CA ALA A 279 -26.10 -33.56 -20.88
C ALA A 279 -26.93 -34.53 -20.02
N GLU A 280 -27.59 -35.50 -20.65
CA GLU A 280 -28.41 -36.48 -19.94
C GLU A 280 -27.64 -37.28 -18.88
N LYS A 281 -26.39 -37.61 -19.13
CA LYS A 281 -25.55 -38.37 -18.19
C LYS A 281 -25.19 -37.49 -16.96
N GLU A 282 -24.82 -36.25 -17.20
CA GLU A 282 -24.47 -35.29 -16.14
C GLU A 282 -25.72 -34.85 -15.35
N ALA A 283 -26.90 -34.88 -15.97
CA ALA A 283 -28.16 -34.57 -15.32
C ALA A 283 -28.76 -35.73 -14.54
N ALA A 284 -28.24 -36.97 -14.76
CA ALA A 284 -28.76 -38.16 -14.11
C ALA A 284 -28.56 -38.18 -12.59
N SER A 285 -29.39 -38.93 -11.91
CA SER A 285 -29.27 -39.18 -10.46
C SER A 285 -27.93 -39.83 -10.12
N GLY A 286 -27.23 -39.28 -9.13
CA GLY A 286 -25.89 -39.75 -8.73
C GLY A 286 -24.73 -39.12 -9.49
N SER A 287 -24.99 -38.19 -10.41
CA SER A 287 -23.97 -37.42 -11.09
C SER A 287 -23.24 -36.49 -10.10
N LEU A 288 -21.94 -36.31 -10.30
CA LEU A 288 -21.09 -35.37 -9.57
C LEU A 288 -20.93 -34.02 -10.29
N PHE A 289 -21.64 -33.78 -11.38
CA PHE A 289 -21.50 -32.60 -12.23
C PHE A 289 -21.63 -31.26 -11.45
N LEU A 290 -22.64 -31.18 -10.60
CA LEU A 290 -22.91 -29.95 -9.82
C LEU A 290 -21.86 -29.67 -8.71
N GLN A 291 -21.00 -30.64 -8.43
CA GLN A 291 -19.93 -30.57 -7.44
C GLN A 291 -18.58 -30.17 -8.07
N GLN A 292 -18.54 -29.97 -9.38
CA GLN A 292 -17.29 -29.65 -10.07
C GLN A 292 -16.86 -28.19 -9.82
N PRO A 293 -15.54 -27.90 -9.72
CA PRO A 293 -14.99 -26.58 -9.36
C PRO A 293 -15.51 -25.43 -10.23
N VAL A 294 -15.69 -25.68 -11.52
CA VAL A 294 -16.20 -24.67 -12.47
C VAL A 294 -17.58 -24.11 -12.10
N ARG A 295 -18.26 -24.68 -11.13
CA ARG A 295 -19.60 -24.26 -10.69
C ARG A 295 -19.58 -23.37 -9.44
N GLU A 296 -18.43 -23.20 -8.80
CA GLU A 296 -18.32 -22.47 -7.52
C GLU A 296 -18.51 -20.94 -7.67
N ASP A 297 -18.26 -20.38 -8.86
CA ASP A 297 -18.29 -18.94 -9.11
C ASP A 297 -19.68 -18.36 -9.41
N PHE A 298 -20.73 -19.17 -9.40
CA PHE A 298 -22.08 -18.69 -9.67
C PHE A 298 -22.81 -18.25 -8.40
N LYS A 299 -23.44 -17.09 -8.45
CA LYS A 299 -24.37 -16.65 -7.41
C LYS A 299 -25.66 -17.44 -7.51
N GLU A 300 -26.34 -17.67 -6.39
CA GLU A 300 -27.61 -18.40 -6.34
C GLU A 300 -28.68 -17.80 -7.25
N GLU A 301 -28.75 -16.47 -7.35
CA GLU A 301 -29.68 -15.73 -8.23
C GLU A 301 -29.44 -15.93 -9.73
N ASP A 302 -28.25 -16.39 -10.10
CA ASP A 302 -27.82 -16.67 -11.47
C ASP A 302 -27.94 -18.16 -11.82
N LEU A 303 -28.48 -18.97 -10.92
CA LEU A 303 -28.71 -20.41 -11.14
C LEU A 303 -30.20 -20.70 -11.29
N PHE A 304 -30.50 -21.68 -12.13
CA PHE A 304 -31.81 -22.26 -12.27
C PHE A 304 -31.83 -23.63 -11.61
N GLU A 305 -32.83 -23.91 -10.74
CA GLU A 305 -33.05 -25.19 -10.08
C GLU A 305 -31.76 -25.87 -9.58
N ASN A 306 -31.09 -25.27 -8.62
CA ASN A 306 -29.85 -25.80 -8.02
C ASN A 306 -28.71 -26.02 -9.03
N GLY A 307 -28.67 -25.25 -10.11
CA GLY A 307 -27.57 -25.28 -11.07
C GLY A 307 -27.79 -26.11 -12.33
N LYS A 308 -29.03 -26.56 -12.59
CA LYS A 308 -29.40 -27.17 -13.85
C LYS A 308 -29.27 -26.23 -15.05
N GLY A 309 -29.41 -24.92 -14.77
CA GLY A 309 -29.10 -23.85 -15.71
C GLY A 309 -28.32 -22.74 -15.01
N PHE A 310 -27.71 -21.88 -15.80
CA PHE A 310 -26.99 -20.70 -15.30
C PHE A 310 -27.19 -19.49 -16.21
N VAL A 311 -26.96 -18.30 -15.67
CA VAL A 311 -26.78 -17.06 -16.44
C VAL A 311 -25.40 -16.48 -16.17
N ARG A 312 -24.72 -16.06 -17.24
CA ARG A 312 -23.46 -15.30 -17.15
C ARG A 312 -23.62 -13.99 -17.92
N ARG A 313 -23.20 -12.89 -17.30
CA ARG A 313 -23.21 -11.56 -17.94
C ARG A 313 -21.79 -11.10 -18.15
N PHE A 314 -21.49 -10.61 -19.33
CA PHE A 314 -20.19 -10.07 -19.69
C PHE A 314 -20.32 -9.03 -20.81
N ASN A 315 -19.28 -8.24 -21.02
CA ASN A 315 -19.25 -7.24 -22.06
C ASN A 315 -18.30 -7.66 -23.20
N ILE A 316 -18.75 -7.56 -24.42
CA ILE A 316 -17.92 -7.67 -25.63
C ILE A 316 -17.79 -6.27 -26.23
N GLY A 317 -16.67 -5.60 -25.99
CA GLY A 317 -16.54 -4.19 -26.30
C GLY A 317 -17.58 -3.37 -25.52
N GLU A 318 -18.35 -2.54 -26.21
CA GLU A 318 -19.39 -1.71 -25.60
C GLU A 318 -20.75 -2.43 -25.44
N LYS A 319 -20.84 -3.68 -25.88
CA LYS A 319 -22.09 -4.44 -25.84
C LYS A 319 -22.15 -5.36 -24.65
N SER A 320 -23.20 -5.23 -23.86
CA SER A 320 -23.56 -6.22 -22.84
C SER A 320 -24.03 -7.53 -23.51
N VAL A 321 -23.61 -8.65 -22.97
CA VAL A 321 -24.01 -9.97 -23.43
C VAL A 321 -24.52 -10.79 -22.24
N ILE A 322 -25.68 -11.40 -22.42
CA ILE A 322 -26.23 -12.36 -21.47
C ILE A 322 -26.15 -13.74 -22.10
N LEU A 323 -25.39 -14.64 -21.46
CA LEU A 323 -25.34 -16.03 -21.82
C LEU A 323 -26.16 -16.83 -20.81
N VAL A 324 -27.14 -17.56 -21.31
CA VAL A 324 -27.95 -18.47 -20.51
C VAL A 324 -27.63 -19.90 -20.96
N GLY A 325 -27.20 -20.74 -20.00
CA GLY A 325 -26.99 -22.16 -20.22
C GLY A 325 -28.13 -22.98 -19.62
N LEU A 326 -28.71 -23.90 -20.38
CA LEU A 326 -29.70 -24.88 -19.91
C LEU A 326 -29.20 -26.30 -20.15
N GLY A 327 -29.03 -27.05 -19.08
CA GLY A 327 -28.71 -28.46 -19.14
C GLY A 327 -29.92 -29.31 -19.64
N ALA A 328 -29.68 -30.57 -19.92
CA ALA A 328 -30.71 -31.48 -20.48
C ALA A 328 -31.99 -31.53 -19.62
N ASP A 329 -31.85 -31.54 -18.32
CA ASP A 329 -32.96 -31.59 -17.35
C ASP A 329 -33.59 -30.20 -17.05
N ALA A 330 -32.98 -29.12 -17.53
CA ALA A 330 -33.50 -27.76 -17.48
C ALA A 330 -34.25 -27.33 -18.75
N MET A 331 -34.26 -28.13 -19.78
CA MET A 331 -34.97 -27.84 -21.02
C MET A 331 -36.47 -28.18 -20.91
N THR A 332 -37.12 -27.47 -20.01
CA THR A 332 -38.54 -27.55 -19.68
C THR A 332 -39.21 -26.22 -20.01
N GLU A 333 -40.54 -26.16 -19.94
CA GLU A 333 -41.28 -24.92 -20.12
C GLU A 333 -40.85 -23.85 -19.07
N GLU A 334 -40.63 -24.30 -17.84
CA GLU A 334 -40.14 -23.44 -16.73
C GLU A 334 -38.73 -22.92 -17.02
N GLY A 335 -37.81 -23.77 -17.51
CA GLY A 335 -36.45 -23.40 -17.85
C GLY A 335 -36.41 -22.39 -18.99
N TYR A 336 -37.21 -22.57 -20.05
CA TYR A 336 -37.32 -21.59 -21.13
C TYR A 336 -37.97 -20.28 -20.70
N LYS A 337 -38.95 -20.34 -19.78
CA LYS A 337 -39.54 -19.16 -19.19
C LYS A 337 -38.50 -18.37 -18.37
N TRP A 338 -37.75 -19.06 -17.53
CA TRP A 338 -36.66 -18.48 -16.77
C TRP A 338 -35.59 -17.85 -17.67
N ALA A 339 -35.14 -18.54 -18.68
CA ALA A 339 -34.17 -18.01 -19.66
C ALA A 339 -34.67 -16.73 -20.32
N ARG A 340 -35.95 -16.71 -20.72
CA ARG A 340 -36.58 -15.52 -21.31
C ARG A 340 -36.63 -14.34 -20.33
N GLU A 341 -36.91 -14.61 -19.06
CA GLU A 341 -36.90 -13.58 -18.00
C GLU A 341 -35.49 -12.98 -17.83
N LYS A 342 -34.44 -13.85 -17.85
CA LYS A 342 -33.06 -13.39 -17.78
C LYS A 342 -32.64 -12.53 -19.00
N PHE A 343 -33.02 -12.93 -20.21
CA PHE A 343 -32.78 -12.10 -21.40
C PHE A 343 -33.52 -10.76 -21.35
N ASN A 344 -34.72 -10.74 -20.81
CA ASN A 344 -35.52 -9.51 -20.69
C ASN A 344 -35.07 -8.61 -19.54
N SER A 345 -34.16 -9.06 -18.68
CA SER A 345 -33.66 -8.27 -17.55
C SER A 345 -32.77 -7.10 -17.99
N ASP A 346 -32.18 -7.19 -19.22
CA ASP A 346 -31.39 -6.13 -19.84
C ASP A 346 -31.76 -6.09 -21.34
N LYS A 347 -32.52 -5.06 -21.73
CA LYS A 347 -33.03 -4.93 -23.11
C LYS A 347 -31.96 -4.53 -24.11
N ASP A 348 -30.86 -3.98 -23.64
CA ASP A 348 -29.75 -3.52 -24.48
C ASP A 348 -28.68 -4.60 -24.66
N ALA A 349 -28.78 -5.69 -23.90
CA ALA A 349 -27.88 -6.83 -24.01
C ALA A 349 -28.21 -7.75 -25.20
N SER A 350 -27.15 -8.29 -25.78
CA SER A 350 -27.29 -9.39 -26.76
C SER A 350 -27.41 -10.72 -26.01
N GLY A 351 -28.38 -11.55 -26.35
CA GLY A 351 -28.62 -12.85 -25.72
C GLY A 351 -27.93 -14.00 -26.47
N ILE A 352 -27.30 -14.90 -25.71
CA ILE A 352 -26.77 -16.18 -26.21
C ILE A 352 -27.41 -17.29 -25.38
N LEU A 353 -28.06 -18.24 -26.04
CA LEU A 353 -28.61 -19.43 -25.40
C LEU A 353 -27.70 -20.64 -25.71
N LEU A 354 -27.10 -21.21 -24.66
CA LEU A 354 -26.35 -22.45 -24.73
C LEU A 354 -27.26 -23.59 -24.32
N VAL A 355 -27.49 -24.51 -25.20
CA VAL A 355 -28.28 -25.72 -24.95
C VAL A 355 -27.50 -26.96 -25.36
N ASN A 356 -27.89 -28.09 -24.85
CA ASN A 356 -27.29 -29.38 -25.21
C ASN A 356 -27.49 -29.70 -26.71
N ASN A 357 -26.49 -30.29 -27.34
CA ASN A 357 -26.51 -30.73 -28.75
C ASN A 357 -27.58 -31.79 -29.07
N TYR A 358 -28.10 -32.48 -28.06
CA TYR A 358 -29.11 -33.55 -28.24
C TYR A 358 -30.47 -33.04 -28.72
N LEU A 359 -30.78 -31.78 -28.54
CA LEU A 359 -32.07 -31.21 -28.87
C LEU A 359 -32.31 -30.96 -30.35
N LEU A 360 -31.28 -30.86 -31.16
CA LEU A 360 -31.45 -30.68 -32.61
C LEU A 360 -32.14 -31.85 -33.31
N GLU A 361 -32.11 -33.07 -32.70
CA GLU A 361 -32.85 -34.23 -33.23
C GLU A 361 -34.33 -34.25 -32.83
N ASP A 362 -34.67 -33.79 -31.58
CA ASP A 362 -36.06 -33.80 -31.12
C ASP A 362 -36.86 -32.59 -31.65
N MET A 363 -36.24 -31.47 -31.94
CA MET A 363 -36.92 -30.32 -32.58
C MET A 363 -37.30 -30.57 -34.04
N ARG A 364 -36.87 -31.69 -34.68
CA ARG A 364 -37.24 -32.09 -36.03
C ARG A 364 -38.44 -33.04 -36.06
N LYS A 365 -38.98 -33.44 -34.92
CA LYS A 365 -40.21 -34.22 -34.85
C LYS A 365 -41.39 -33.26 -34.84
N PRO A 366 -42.35 -33.37 -35.81
CA PRO A 366 -43.51 -32.53 -35.87
C PRO A 366 -44.45 -32.68 -34.68
#